data_2c056ab082656ecc3e1af1969d848536
#
_entry.id   2c056ab082656ecc3e1af1969d848536
#
_cell.length_a   1.000
_cell.length_b   1.000
_cell.length_c   1.000
_cell.angle_alpha   90.00
_cell.angle_beta   90.00
_cell.angle_gamma   90.00
#
_symmetry.space_group_name_H-M   'P 1'
#
loop_
_entity.id
_entity.type
_entity.pdbx_description
1 polymer ?
#
loop_
_entity_poly.entity_id
_entity_poly.type
_entity_poly.pdbx_seq_one_letter_code
_entity_poly.pdbx_strand_id
1 'polypeptide(L)'
;MYHQNLFAHAVGYVGRINDRESQTIETVKYSGTDSIGKVGLEKFYETQLLGTVGSEQVETNARGRAMRVLDQTPAISGDNLTLYLDTDLQRVAFEAFKGERGALVAIEVETGGILAMVSTPSYDPNLFVTGISQKEYDRLLYSNDRPLFDRSIRGQYPPGSTIKPMFGLIALQNNIVTPNYTINDNGYFFFKGIERPWRDHNFARGGHGDGVNLSKAIVESCNIYFYELGVKTGIDLLSEYGSQFGLGARTGIDMPGERPGIMPSRAWKKGAHGQSWFNGDTINASIGQ
;
A
#
# COMPACT_ATOMS: atom_id res chain seq x y z
N MET A 1 -2.15 -14.74 18.26
CA MET A 1 -2.19 -14.95 16.80
C MET A 1 -1.24 -16.09 16.45
N TYR A 2 -1.71 -17.11 15.72
CA TYR A 2 -0.93 -18.32 15.47
C TYR A 2 0.30 -18.13 14.59
N HIS A 3 0.27 -17.18 13.66
CA HIS A 3 1.35 -16.93 12.69
C HIS A 3 2.23 -15.74 13.03
N GLN A 4 2.15 -15.23 14.26
CA GLN A 4 2.98 -14.13 14.77
C GLN A 4 3.16 -12.98 13.73
N ASN A 5 4.41 -12.71 13.35
CA ASN A 5 4.79 -11.61 12.45
C ASN A 5 4.33 -11.77 10.99
N LEU A 6 3.92 -12.98 10.57
CA LEU A 6 3.57 -13.28 9.17
C LEU A 6 2.37 -12.45 8.67
N PHE A 7 1.37 -12.24 9.54
CA PHE A 7 0.14 -11.53 9.22
C PHE A 7 -0.05 -10.24 10.02
N ALA A 8 0.98 -9.78 10.74
CA ALA A 8 0.84 -8.65 11.67
C ALA A 8 0.30 -7.38 11.02
N HIS A 9 0.71 -7.08 9.78
CA HIS A 9 0.24 -5.90 9.07
C HIS A 9 -1.14 -6.11 8.44
N ALA A 10 -1.41 -7.28 7.86
CA ALA A 10 -2.68 -7.56 7.19
C ALA A 10 -3.82 -7.77 8.22
N VAL A 11 -3.67 -8.74 9.10
CA VAL A 11 -4.71 -9.05 10.10
C VAL A 11 -4.74 -8.00 11.21
N GLY A 12 -3.58 -7.56 11.67
CA GLY A 12 -3.49 -6.60 12.77
C GLY A 12 -3.54 -7.27 14.14
N TYR A 13 -4.00 -6.52 15.14
CA TYR A 13 -4.15 -7.00 16.51
C TYR A 13 -5.23 -6.23 17.25
N VAL A 14 -5.75 -6.86 18.30
CA VAL A 14 -6.59 -6.21 19.31
C VAL A 14 -5.71 -5.70 20.47
N GLY A 15 -6.12 -4.64 21.10
CA GLY A 15 -5.41 -4.10 22.26
C GLY A 15 -6.34 -3.28 23.14
N ARG A 16 -5.90 -2.91 24.34
CA ARG A 16 -6.72 -2.19 25.30
C ARG A 16 -7.28 -0.90 24.74
N ILE A 17 -8.53 -0.64 25.03
CA ILE A 17 -9.22 0.62 24.72
C ILE A 17 -8.50 1.76 25.45
N ASN A 18 -8.07 2.77 24.72
CA ASN A 18 -7.45 3.96 25.29
C ASN A 18 -8.46 5.08 25.52
N ASP A 19 -8.06 6.18 26.21
CA ASP A 19 -8.94 7.29 26.59
C ASP A 19 -9.59 8.00 25.39
N ARG A 20 -8.94 8.01 24.23
CA ARG A 20 -9.54 8.61 23.02
C ARG A 20 -10.57 7.69 22.40
N GLU A 21 -10.29 6.41 22.35
CA GLU A 21 -11.21 5.40 21.83
C GLU A 21 -12.44 5.30 22.71
N SER A 22 -12.30 5.36 24.06
CA SER A 22 -13.41 5.33 25.02
C SER A 22 -14.42 6.48 24.84
N GLN A 23 -13.97 7.60 24.25
CA GLN A 23 -14.84 8.75 23.94
C GLN A 23 -15.65 8.57 22.64
N THR A 24 -15.27 7.62 21.79
CA THR A 24 -15.87 7.43 20.46
C THR A 24 -16.66 6.14 20.32
N ILE A 25 -16.45 5.17 21.21
CA ILE A 25 -17.14 3.88 21.20
C ILE A 25 -18.46 3.93 21.97
N GLU A 26 -19.38 3.06 21.58
CA GLU A 26 -20.61 2.83 22.33
C GLU A 26 -20.32 1.98 23.56
N THR A 27 -20.26 2.59 24.74
CA THR A 27 -19.87 1.93 26.00
C THR A 27 -20.62 0.64 26.28
N VAL A 28 -21.92 0.55 25.89
CA VAL A 28 -22.74 -0.65 26.09
C VAL A 28 -22.20 -1.84 25.28
N LYS A 29 -21.78 -1.62 24.03
CA LYS A 29 -21.24 -2.70 23.18
C LYS A 29 -19.92 -3.26 23.68
N TYR A 30 -19.14 -2.45 24.41
CA TYR A 30 -17.84 -2.83 24.96
C TYR A 30 -17.89 -3.15 26.45
N SER A 31 -19.08 -3.26 27.06
CA SER A 31 -19.21 -3.55 28.51
C SER A 31 -18.64 -4.92 28.93
N GLY A 32 -18.48 -5.85 27.99
CA GLY A 32 -17.90 -7.18 28.22
C GLY A 32 -16.45 -7.33 27.82
N THR A 33 -15.79 -6.27 27.34
CA THR A 33 -14.38 -6.32 26.90
C THR A 33 -13.68 -4.99 27.17
N ASP A 34 -12.37 -5.06 27.39
CA ASP A 34 -11.48 -3.90 27.47
C ASP A 34 -10.61 -3.71 26.20
N SER A 35 -10.88 -4.49 25.18
CA SER A 35 -10.07 -4.59 23.97
C SER A 35 -10.83 -4.17 22.72
N ILE A 36 -10.10 -3.61 21.74
CA ILE A 36 -10.60 -3.15 20.45
C ILE A 36 -9.56 -3.41 19.36
N GLY A 37 -9.97 -3.64 18.14
CA GLY A 37 -9.07 -3.74 16.97
C GLY A 37 -8.28 -2.45 16.72
N LYS A 38 -6.96 -2.55 16.67
CA LYS A 38 -6.06 -1.39 16.59
C LYS A 38 -5.60 -1.07 15.17
N VAL A 39 -5.30 -2.09 14.41
CA VAL A 39 -4.80 -1.98 13.03
C VAL A 39 -5.30 -3.15 12.19
N GLY A 40 -5.10 -3.07 10.88
CA GLY A 40 -5.42 -4.16 9.96
C GLY A 40 -6.90 -4.50 9.88
N LEU A 41 -7.19 -5.74 9.53
CA LEU A 41 -8.56 -6.27 9.42
C LEU A 41 -9.28 -6.28 10.76
N GLU A 42 -8.58 -6.51 11.88
CA GLU A 42 -9.14 -6.42 13.23
C GLU A 42 -9.80 -5.05 13.48
N LYS A 43 -9.18 -3.97 13.00
CA LYS A 43 -9.75 -2.64 13.12
C LYS A 43 -10.85 -2.37 12.10
N PHE A 44 -10.68 -2.84 10.87
CA PHE A 44 -11.63 -2.55 9.80
C PHE A 44 -12.97 -3.25 10.03
N TYR A 45 -12.91 -4.52 10.46
CA TYR A 45 -14.06 -5.35 10.71
C TYR A 45 -14.47 -5.44 12.19
N GLU A 46 -14.01 -4.52 13.02
CA GLU A 46 -14.27 -4.48 14.47
C GLU A 46 -15.73 -4.74 14.82
N THR A 47 -16.67 -4.06 14.15
CA THR A 47 -18.10 -4.18 14.41
C THR A 47 -18.67 -5.57 14.14
N GLN A 48 -18.10 -6.29 13.20
CA GLN A 48 -18.53 -7.64 12.84
C GLN A 48 -17.86 -8.70 13.74
N LEU A 49 -16.60 -8.44 14.13
CA LEU A 49 -15.82 -9.34 14.95
C LEU A 49 -16.16 -9.28 16.44
N LEU A 50 -16.63 -8.11 16.94
CA LEU A 50 -16.89 -7.86 18.36
C LEU A 50 -18.03 -8.75 18.90
N GLY A 51 -19.07 -9.02 18.10
CA GLY A 51 -20.27 -9.68 18.56
C GLY A 51 -21.15 -8.80 19.42
N THR A 52 -22.02 -9.43 20.20
CA THR A 52 -22.94 -8.74 21.12
C THR A 52 -22.79 -9.28 22.52
N VAL A 53 -22.58 -8.37 23.48
CA VAL A 53 -22.44 -8.76 24.89
C VAL A 53 -23.77 -9.28 25.44
N GLY A 54 -23.69 -10.35 26.23
CA GLY A 54 -24.81 -10.84 27.02
C GLY A 54 -24.97 -10.04 28.31
N SER A 55 -26.12 -10.23 28.96
CA SER A 55 -26.38 -9.65 30.27
C SER A 55 -27.09 -10.63 31.16
N GLU A 56 -26.84 -10.54 32.46
CA GLU A 56 -27.48 -11.35 33.48
C GLU A 56 -27.95 -10.43 34.61
N GLN A 57 -29.25 -10.49 34.88
CA GLN A 57 -29.84 -9.81 36.04
C GLN A 57 -29.87 -10.77 37.21
N VAL A 58 -29.20 -10.41 38.29
CA VAL A 58 -29.15 -11.23 39.49
C VAL A 58 -29.75 -10.52 40.68
N GLU A 59 -30.59 -11.20 41.46
CA GLU A 59 -30.99 -10.73 42.78
C GLU A 59 -29.85 -10.92 43.78
N THR A 60 -29.49 -9.87 44.48
CA THR A 60 -28.42 -9.93 45.49
C THR A 60 -29.00 -9.68 46.90
N ASN A 61 -28.39 -10.33 47.91
CA ASN A 61 -28.68 -10.01 49.30
C ASN A 61 -28.01 -8.70 49.73
N ALA A 62 -28.28 -8.26 50.98
CA ALA A 62 -27.73 -7.03 51.53
C ALA A 62 -26.18 -6.99 51.60
N ARG A 63 -25.49 -8.12 51.39
CA ARG A 63 -24.04 -8.24 51.37
C ARG A 63 -23.49 -8.34 49.91
N GLY A 64 -24.32 -8.11 48.91
CA GLY A 64 -23.94 -8.18 47.48
C GLY A 64 -23.75 -9.60 46.92
N ARG A 65 -24.10 -10.65 47.64
CA ARG A 65 -24.01 -12.02 47.17
C ARG A 65 -25.20 -12.38 46.27
N ALA A 66 -24.93 -12.86 45.05
CA ALA A 66 -25.95 -13.33 44.14
C ALA A 66 -26.79 -14.47 44.75
N MET A 67 -28.11 -14.34 44.74
CA MET A 67 -29.08 -15.28 45.30
C MET A 67 -29.75 -16.12 44.20
N ARG A 68 -30.18 -15.46 43.14
CA ARG A 68 -30.77 -16.11 41.97
C ARG A 68 -30.63 -15.24 40.73
N VAL A 69 -30.66 -15.86 39.57
CA VAL A 69 -30.76 -15.19 38.27
C VAL A 69 -32.23 -14.85 38.04
N LEU A 70 -32.50 -13.61 37.70
CA LEU A 70 -33.86 -13.11 37.40
C LEU A 70 -34.11 -13.14 35.90
N ASP A 71 -33.11 -12.76 35.11
CA ASP A 71 -33.15 -12.73 33.66
C ASP A 71 -31.73 -12.93 33.06
N GLN A 72 -31.65 -13.52 31.88
CA GLN A 72 -30.40 -13.77 31.20
C GLN A 72 -30.58 -13.60 29.68
N THR A 73 -29.79 -12.69 29.10
CA THR A 73 -29.64 -12.57 27.66
C THR A 73 -28.28 -13.16 27.28
N PRO A 74 -28.22 -14.24 26.47
CA PRO A 74 -26.93 -14.84 26.09
C PRO A 74 -26.11 -13.92 25.21
N ALA A 75 -24.79 -13.98 25.33
CA ALA A 75 -23.87 -13.32 24.42
C ALA A 75 -23.93 -13.96 23.03
N ILE A 76 -23.79 -13.15 21.98
CA ILE A 76 -23.70 -13.61 20.60
C ILE A 76 -22.26 -13.37 20.12
N SER A 77 -21.59 -14.43 19.67
CA SER A 77 -20.24 -14.33 19.11
C SER A 77 -20.22 -13.46 17.86
N GLY A 78 -19.13 -12.78 17.63
CA GLY A 78 -18.88 -12.08 16.38
C GLY A 78 -18.79 -13.02 15.18
N ASP A 79 -18.83 -12.44 14.00
CA ASP A 79 -18.79 -13.18 12.75
C ASP A 79 -17.39 -13.74 12.46
N ASN A 80 -17.35 -14.83 11.69
CA ASN A 80 -16.12 -15.36 11.15
C ASN A 80 -15.82 -14.69 9.81
N LEU A 81 -14.57 -14.23 9.61
CA LEU A 81 -14.09 -13.71 8.34
C LEU A 81 -13.33 -14.79 7.58
N THR A 82 -13.72 -15.03 6.33
CA THR A 82 -12.93 -15.84 5.38
C THR A 82 -12.20 -14.88 4.44
N LEU A 83 -10.87 -14.98 4.42
CA LEU A 83 -10.01 -14.11 3.64
C LEU A 83 -9.51 -14.82 2.38
N TYR A 84 -9.17 -14.02 1.35
CA TYR A 84 -8.45 -14.54 0.18
C TYR A 84 -6.98 -14.85 0.47
N LEU A 85 -6.44 -14.38 1.60
CA LEU A 85 -5.04 -14.62 1.98
C LEU A 85 -4.74 -16.12 2.07
N ASP A 86 -3.81 -16.57 1.23
CA ASP A 86 -3.26 -17.92 1.25
C ASP A 86 -2.05 -17.97 2.19
N THR A 87 -2.11 -18.84 3.19
CA THR A 87 -1.07 -18.92 4.25
C THR A 87 0.28 -19.36 3.70
N ASP A 88 0.30 -20.28 2.73
CA ASP A 88 1.54 -20.80 2.19
C ASP A 88 2.18 -19.80 1.25
N LEU A 89 1.38 -19.15 0.39
CA LEU A 89 1.86 -18.05 -0.45
C LEU A 89 2.39 -16.89 0.38
N GLN A 90 1.67 -16.49 1.43
CA GLN A 90 2.09 -15.44 2.36
C GLN A 90 3.45 -15.78 3.00
N ARG A 91 3.64 -17.04 3.43
CA ARG A 91 4.90 -17.50 4.03
C ARG A 91 6.05 -17.44 3.03
N VAL A 92 5.85 -18.01 1.85
CA VAL A 92 6.87 -17.98 0.78
C VAL A 92 7.24 -16.54 0.42
N ALA A 93 6.24 -15.67 0.28
CA ALA A 93 6.45 -14.25 -0.01
C ALA A 93 7.22 -13.55 1.12
N PHE A 94 6.89 -13.82 2.38
CA PHE A 94 7.57 -13.24 3.52
C PHE A 94 9.04 -13.70 3.63
N GLU A 95 9.29 -15.00 3.48
CA GLU A 95 10.63 -15.59 3.56
C GLU A 95 11.54 -15.15 2.41
N ALA A 96 10.97 -14.86 1.23
CA ALA A 96 11.71 -14.37 0.07
C ALA A 96 12.44 -13.04 0.31
N PHE A 97 11.96 -12.22 1.25
CA PHE A 97 12.64 -10.97 1.63
C PHE A 97 13.94 -11.18 2.41
N LYS A 98 14.15 -12.34 3.04
CA LYS A 98 15.38 -12.64 3.80
C LYS A 98 15.77 -11.55 4.82
N GLY A 99 14.77 -10.85 5.39
CA GLY A 99 14.97 -9.75 6.31
C GLY A 99 15.16 -8.37 5.67
N GLU A 100 15.21 -8.27 4.35
CA GLU A 100 15.27 -6.99 3.65
C GLU A 100 13.98 -6.19 3.81
N ARG A 101 14.08 -4.87 3.67
CA ARG A 101 12.93 -3.96 3.70
C ARG A 101 12.16 -3.97 2.39
N GLY A 102 10.87 -4.18 2.46
CA GLY A 102 10.03 -4.16 1.27
C GLY A 102 8.56 -4.45 1.53
N ALA A 103 7.82 -4.52 0.45
CA ALA A 103 6.44 -4.98 0.43
C ALA A 103 6.18 -5.85 -0.80
N LEU A 104 5.29 -6.81 -0.65
CA LEU A 104 4.77 -7.64 -1.74
C LEU A 104 3.26 -7.75 -1.58
N VAL A 105 2.54 -7.54 -2.68
CA VAL A 105 1.10 -7.79 -2.74
C VAL A 105 0.86 -8.68 -3.96
N ALA A 106 0.23 -9.83 -3.72
CA ALA A 106 -0.24 -10.72 -4.78
C ALA A 106 -1.76 -10.63 -4.85
N ILE A 107 -2.27 -10.35 -6.06
CA ILE A 107 -3.69 -10.10 -6.31
C ILE A 107 -4.16 -11.12 -7.34
N GLU A 108 -5.28 -11.78 -7.06
CA GLU A 108 -5.98 -12.59 -8.05
C GLU A 108 -6.65 -11.69 -9.08
N VAL A 109 -6.30 -11.88 -10.34
CA VAL A 109 -6.67 -10.95 -11.42
C VAL A 109 -8.18 -10.93 -11.68
N GLU A 110 -8.85 -12.07 -11.53
CA GLU A 110 -10.28 -12.20 -11.84
C GLU A 110 -11.19 -11.60 -10.78
N THR A 111 -10.80 -11.72 -9.49
CA THR A 111 -11.66 -11.30 -8.37
C THR A 111 -11.18 -10.03 -7.68
N GLY A 112 -9.90 -9.68 -7.85
CA GLY A 112 -9.25 -8.63 -7.08
C GLY A 112 -8.87 -9.07 -5.65
N GLY A 113 -9.04 -10.35 -5.31
CA GLY A 113 -8.73 -10.90 -4.00
C GLY A 113 -7.23 -10.83 -3.69
N ILE A 114 -6.89 -10.40 -2.48
CA ILE A 114 -5.50 -10.31 -2.02
C ILE A 114 -5.05 -11.69 -1.51
N LEU A 115 -4.22 -12.37 -2.31
CA LEU A 115 -3.71 -13.71 -1.99
C LEU A 115 -2.52 -13.67 -1.02
N ALA A 116 -1.68 -12.63 -1.11
CA ALA A 116 -0.62 -12.37 -0.15
C ALA A 116 -0.39 -10.87 0.00
N MET A 117 -0.07 -10.45 1.23
CA MET A 117 0.18 -9.06 1.57
C MET A 117 1.26 -8.98 2.64
N VAL A 118 2.48 -8.68 2.20
CA VAL A 118 3.68 -8.69 3.02
C VAL A 118 4.24 -7.29 3.17
N SER A 119 4.61 -6.93 4.39
CA SER A 119 5.42 -5.75 4.71
C SER A 119 6.55 -6.17 5.63
N THR A 120 7.80 -5.94 5.22
CA THR A 120 9.00 -6.35 5.98
C THR A 120 9.91 -5.15 6.28
N PRO A 121 10.66 -5.21 7.41
CA PRO A 121 10.49 -6.14 8.52
C PRO A 121 9.14 -5.96 9.21
N SER A 122 8.68 -7.02 9.86
CA SER A 122 7.42 -7.06 10.59
C SER A 122 7.68 -7.14 12.10
N TYR A 123 6.64 -7.29 12.87
CA TYR A 123 6.68 -7.35 14.34
C TYR A 123 5.75 -8.46 14.86
N ASP A 124 5.94 -8.89 16.10
CA ASP A 124 5.00 -9.80 16.75
C ASP A 124 3.79 -9.02 17.31
N PRO A 125 2.59 -9.18 16.74
CA PRO A 125 1.39 -8.48 17.19
C PRO A 125 0.93 -8.91 18.58
N ASN A 126 1.31 -10.11 19.06
CA ASN A 126 0.93 -10.60 20.38
C ASN A 126 1.51 -9.72 21.52
N LEU A 127 2.62 -9.04 21.28
CA LEU A 127 3.19 -8.08 22.25
C LEU A 127 2.20 -6.97 22.61
N PHE A 128 1.28 -6.61 21.73
CA PHE A 128 0.33 -5.53 21.95
C PHE A 128 -0.96 -6.00 22.64
N VAL A 129 -1.30 -7.27 22.55
CA VAL A 129 -2.54 -7.84 23.11
C VAL A 129 -2.53 -7.79 24.64
N THR A 130 -1.43 -8.22 25.25
CA THR A 130 -1.28 -8.28 26.70
C THR A 130 -0.66 -7.01 27.31
N GLY A 131 -0.29 -6.07 26.46
CA GLY A 131 0.43 -4.84 26.82
C GLY A 131 1.93 -4.98 26.57
N ILE A 132 2.45 -4.07 25.74
CA ILE A 132 3.88 -3.98 25.41
C ILE A 132 4.59 -3.09 26.42
N SER A 133 5.81 -3.47 26.83
CA SER A 133 6.64 -2.58 27.65
C SER A 133 7.09 -1.35 26.87
N GLN A 134 7.28 -0.21 27.55
CA GLN A 134 7.78 1.01 26.90
C GLN A 134 9.10 0.76 26.16
N LYS A 135 10.01 0.00 26.74
CA LYS A 135 11.31 -0.36 26.14
C LYS A 135 11.15 -1.12 24.81
N GLU A 136 10.26 -2.11 24.77
CA GLU A 136 9.98 -2.90 23.56
C GLU A 136 9.27 -2.05 22.50
N TYR A 137 8.31 -1.22 22.92
CA TYR A 137 7.63 -0.30 22.03
C TYR A 137 8.60 0.69 21.39
N ASP A 138 9.48 1.30 22.19
CA ASP A 138 10.50 2.24 21.72
C ASP A 138 11.47 1.57 20.74
N ARG A 139 11.84 0.30 20.97
CA ARG A 139 12.67 -0.48 20.05
C ARG A 139 12.02 -0.64 18.67
N LEU A 140 10.70 -0.87 18.63
CA LEU A 140 9.96 -0.98 17.37
C LEU A 140 9.74 0.40 16.71
N LEU A 141 9.38 1.41 17.51
CA LEU A 141 9.01 2.74 17.02
C LEU A 141 10.21 3.51 16.44
N TYR A 142 11.36 3.46 17.12
CA TYR A 142 12.57 4.19 16.73
C TYR A 142 13.54 3.36 15.91
N SER A 143 13.17 2.14 15.54
CA SER A 143 13.96 1.32 14.62
C SER A 143 14.11 2.01 13.26
N ASN A 144 15.33 2.04 12.74
CA ASN A 144 15.60 2.51 11.37
C ASN A 144 14.84 1.71 10.31
N ASP A 145 14.53 0.46 10.62
CA ASP A 145 13.80 -0.45 9.74
C ASP A 145 12.28 -0.25 9.78
N ARG A 146 11.79 0.54 10.76
CA ARG A 146 10.37 0.92 10.91
C ARG A 146 9.41 -0.27 10.76
N PRO A 147 9.52 -1.31 11.62
CA PRO A 147 8.70 -2.52 11.51
C PRO A 147 7.20 -2.27 11.71
N LEU A 148 6.81 -1.20 12.41
CA LEU A 148 5.40 -0.81 12.58
C LEU A 148 4.80 -0.10 11.37
N PHE A 149 5.63 0.26 10.38
CA PHE A 149 5.16 0.93 9.16
C PHE A 149 4.74 -0.11 8.11
N ASP A 150 3.45 -0.16 7.83
CA ASP A 150 2.93 -1.00 6.75
C ASP A 150 3.29 -0.42 5.38
N ARG A 151 4.26 -1.05 4.73
CA ARG A 151 4.76 -0.64 3.41
C ARG A 151 3.82 -1.00 2.28
N SER A 152 2.96 -2.00 2.49
CA SER A 152 2.07 -2.52 1.44
C SER A 152 0.93 -1.55 1.11
N ILE A 153 0.41 -0.83 2.10
CA ILE A 153 -0.71 0.13 1.92
C ILE A 153 -0.31 1.60 2.14
N ARG A 154 0.84 1.86 2.76
CA ARG A 154 1.29 3.22 3.09
C ARG A 154 2.57 3.64 2.40
N GLY A 155 3.28 2.69 1.80
CA GLY A 155 4.51 2.95 1.06
C GLY A 155 4.22 3.69 -0.24
N GLN A 156 4.99 4.76 -0.50
CA GLN A 156 4.93 5.52 -1.75
C GLN A 156 6.33 5.50 -2.35
N TYR A 157 6.50 4.73 -3.41
CA TYR A 157 7.79 4.50 -4.05
C TYR A 157 7.72 4.86 -5.53
N PRO A 158 8.79 5.40 -6.12
CA PRO A 158 8.85 5.57 -7.57
C PRO A 158 8.71 4.20 -8.27
N PRO A 159 7.78 4.04 -9.22
CA PRO A 159 7.58 2.76 -9.88
C PRO A 159 8.75 2.39 -10.80
N GLY A 160 9.55 3.37 -11.22
CA GLY A 160 10.62 3.16 -12.17
C GLY A 160 10.11 2.59 -13.49
N SER A 161 10.97 1.78 -14.19
CA SER A 161 10.66 1.24 -15.51
C SER A 161 9.41 0.35 -15.58
N THR A 162 8.83 -0.04 -14.44
CA THR A 162 7.58 -0.83 -14.46
C THR A 162 6.39 -0.06 -15.03
N ILE A 163 6.46 1.28 -15.07
CA ILE A 163 5.42 2.14 -15.66
C ILE A 163 5.48 2.20 -17.19
N LYS A 164 6.61 1.86 -17.80
CA LYS A 164 6.87 2.03 -19.24
C LYS A 164 5.86 1.35 -20.16
N PRO A 165 5.43 0.10 -19.92
CA PRO A 165 4.40 -0.54 -20.74
C PRO A 165 3.09 0.27 -20.79
N MET A 166 2.65 0.79 -19.65
CA MET A 166 1.45 1.63 -19.58
C MET A 166 1.63 2.93 -20.38
N PHE A 167 2.75 3.61 -20.26
CA PHE A 167 3.02 4.84 -21.02
C PHE A 167 3.15 4.57 -22.52
N GLY A 168 3.72 3.43 -22.91
CA GLY A 168 3.71 2.97 -24.30
C GLY A 168 2.29 2.77 -24.84
N LEU A 169 1.42 2.13 -24.06
CA LEU A 169 0.02 1.92 -24.41
C LEU A 169 -0.74 3.26 -24.57
N ILE A 170 -0.54 4.19 -23.66
CA ILE A 170 -1.14 5.54 -23.73
C ILE A 170 -0.76 6.24 -25.03
N ALA A 171 0.51 6.19 -25.40
CA ALA A 171 1.01 6.85 -26.60
C ALA A 171 0.47 6.20 -27.88
N LEU A 172 0.36 4.86 -27.94
CA LEU A 172 -0.26 4.14 -29.03
C LEU A 172 -1.76 4.45 -29.16
N GLN A 173 -2.49 4.38 -28.05
CA GLN A 173 -3.94 4.63 -28.01
C GLN A 173 -4.32 6.03 -28.51
N ASN A 174 -3.46 7.01 -28.24
CA ASN A 174 -3.66 8.39 -28.62
C ASN A 174 -2.97 8.78 -29.94
N ASN A 175 -2.48 7.80 -30.71
CA ASN A 175 -1.79 8.02 -31.98
C ASN A 175 -0.59 9.00 -31.90
N ILE A 176 0.03 9.11 -30.74
CA ILE A 176 1.27 9.90 -30.55
C ILE A 176 2.43 9.24 -31.29
N VAL A 177 2.47 7.93 -31.26
CA VAL A 177 3.39 7.09 -32.02
C VAL A 177 2.64 5.91 -32.62
N THR A 178 3.23 5.31 -33.67
CA THR A 178 2.77 4.04 -34.23
C THR A 178 3.61 2.86 -33.72
N PRO A 179 3.18 1.61 -33.86
CA PRO A 179 3.98 0.45 -33.51
C PRO A 179 5.36 0.40 -34.24
N ASN A 180 5.45 1.02 -35.40
CA ASN A 180 6.67 1.07 -36.20
C ASN A 180 7.55 2.30 -35.91
N TYR A 181 7.14 3.15 -34.96
CA TYR A 181 7.96 4.30 -34.57
C TYR A 181 9.25 3.84 -33.92
N THR A 182 10.37 4.37 -34.40
CA THR A 182 11.73 4.02 -33.92
C THR A 182 12.52 5.29 -33.59
N ILE A 183 13.47 5.13 -32.69
CA ILE A 183 14.49 6.14 -32.39
C ILE A 183 15.89 5.55 -32.51
N ASN A 184 16.91 6.41 -32.53
CA ASN A 184 18.30 6.02 -32.36
C ASN A 184 18.76 6.40 -30.94
N ASP A 185 19.25 5.42 -30.20
CA ASP A 185 19.72 5.60 -28.83
C ASP A 185 21.25 5.45 -28.77
N ASN A 186 21.92 6.57 -28.55
CA ASN A 186 23.36 6.65 -28.28
C ASN A 186 23.72 6.79 -26.80
N GLY A 187 22.73 6.56 -25.92
CA GLY A 187 22.88 6.65 -24.47
C GLY A 187 22.56 8.00 -23.86
N TYR A 188 22.24 9.02 -24.67
CA TYR A 188 21.98 10.39 -24.19
C TYR A 188 20.73 10.99 -24.82
N PHE A 189 19.94 11.68 -24.01
CA PHE A 189 18.79 12.46 -24.44
C PHE A 189 19.03 13.93 -24.16
N PHE A 190 19.03 14.74 -25.21
CA PHE A 190 19.20 16.19 -25.13
C PHE A 190 17.85 16.89 -25.31
N PHE A 191 17.52 17.80 -24.42
CA PHE A 191 16.33 18.62 -24.54
C PHE A 191 16.72 20.08 -24.78
N LYS A 192 16.05 20.73 -25.73
CA LYS A 192 16.36 22.11 -26.14
C LYS A 192 16.34 23.07 -24.95
N GLY A 193 17.41 23.84 -24.77
CA GLY A 193 17.56 24.79 -23.69
C GLY A 193 18.06 24.23 -22.35
N ILE A 194 18.42 22.95 -22.32
CA ILE A 194 19.02 22.30 -21.14
C ILE A 194 20.38 21.73 -21.55
N GLU A 195 21.44 22.21 -20.90
CA GLU A 195 22.81 21.80 -21.24
C GLU A 195 23.13 20.37 -20.81
N ARG A 196 22.62 19.94 -19.64
CA ARG A 196 22.87 18.63 -19.09
C ARG A 196 21.91 17.59 -19.68
N PRO A 197 22.42 16.57 -20.42
CA PRO A 197 21.56 15.54 -20.97
C PRO A 197 21.09 14.55 -19.89
N TRP A 198 19.92 13.92 -20.13
CA TRP A 198 19.51 12.71 -19.45
C TRP A 198 20.26 11.52 -20.03
N ARG A 199 20.54 10.52 -19.18
CA ARG A 199 21.33 9.35 -19.56
C ARG A 199 20.46 8.10 -19.53
N ASP A 200 20.70 7.23 -20.51
CA ASP A 200 20.24 5.85 -20.42
C ASP A 200 21.07 5.09 -19.37
N HIS A 201 20.51 4.00 -18.81
CA HIS A 201 21.27 3.12 -17.93
C HIS A 201 22.44 2.42 -18.68
N ASN A 202 22.32 2.26 -20.01
CA ASN A 202 23.32 1.67 -20.90
C ASN A 202 24.23 2.71 -21.59
N PHE A 203 24.23 3.98 -21.14
CA PHE A 203 24.98 5.08 -21.79
C PHE A 203 26.48 4.80 -21.94
N ALA A 204 27.09 4.11 -20.98
CA ALA A 204 28.53 3.79 -21.03
C ALA A 204 28.90 2.80 -22.13
N ARG A 205 27.91 2.05 -22.67
CA ARG A 205 28.07 1.10 -23.77
C ARG A 205 27.56 1.66 -25.10
N GLY A 206 27.19 2.95 -25.17
CA GLY A 206 26.71 3.60 -26.38
C GLY A 206 25.20 3.50 -26.59
N GLY A 207 24.42 3.23 -25.53
CA GLY A 207 22.96 3.10 -25.61
C GLY A 207 22.50 1.77 -26.19
N HIS A 208 21.32 1.76 -26.81
CA HIS A 208 20.68 0.58 -27.40
C HIS A 208 20.78 0.54 -28.94
N GLY A 209 21.48 1.53 -29.53
CA GLY A 209 21.76 1.60 -30.96
C GLY A 209 20.59 2.12 -31.78
N ASP A 210 20.59 1.78 -33.07
CA ASP A 210 19.62 2.27 -34.05
C ASP A 210 18.34 1.44 -34.08
N GLY A 211 17.25 2.08 -34.51
CA GLY A 211 15.99 1.41 -34.76
C GLY A 211 15.29 0.87 -33.51
N VAL A 212 15.47 1.49 -32.35
CA VAL A 212 14.79 1.11 -31.10
C VAL A 212 13.30 1.44 -31.22
N ASN A 213 12.48 0.41 -31.36
CA ASN A 213 11.02 0.51 -31.34
C ASN A 213 10.46 0.29 -29.92
N LEU A 214 9.15 0.43 -29.74
CA LEU A 214 8.51 0.27 -28.44
C LEU A 214 8.76 -1.10 -27.81
N SER A 215 8.69 -2.19 -28.59
CA SER A 215 8.94 -3.54 -28.09
C SER A 215 10.37 -3.69 -27.56
N LYS A 216 11.37 -3.29 -28.33
CA LYS A 216 12.77 -3.29 -27.92
C LYS A 216 12.98 -2.38 -26.69
N ALA A 217 12.35 -1.20 -26.69
CA ALA A 217 12.47 -0.26 -25.58
C ALA A 217 11.89 -0.79 -24.26
N ILE A 218 10.83 -1.60 -24.30
CA ILE A 218 10.29 -2.29 -23.12
C ILE A 218 11.20 -3.41 -22.67
N VAL A 219 11.61 -4.29 -23.59
CA VAL A 219 12.44 -5.48 -23.29
C VAL A 219 13.79 -5.08 -22.71
N GLU A 220 14.45 -4.07 -23.30
CA GLU A 220 15.77 -3.61 -22.89
C GLU A 220 15.70 -2.43 -21.89
N SER A 221 14.49 -2.01 -21.53
CA SER A 221 14.25 -0.87 -20.60
C SER A 221 14.89 0.45 -21.04
N CYS A 222 14.94 0.73 -22.36
CA CYS A 222 15.55 1.93 -22.93
C CYS A 222 14.89 3.21 -22.37
N ASN A 223 15.65 4.03 -21.66
CA ASN A 223 15.14 5.30 -21.11
C ASN A 223 14.99 6.34 -22.21
N ILE A 224 15.90 6.40 -23.19
CA ILE A 224 15.88 7.44 -24.23
C ILE A 224 14.59 7.38 -25.04
N TYR A 225 14.12 6.16 -25.38
CA TYR A 225 12.82 5.99 -26.01
C TYR A 225 11.68 6.61 -25.18
N PHE A 226 11.67 6.34 -23.90
CA PHE A 226 10.59 6.84 -23.02
C PHE A 226 10.74 8.32 -22.67
N TYR A 227 11.94 8.88 -22.64
CA TYR A 227 12.12 10.34 -22.55
C TYR A 227 11.49 11.05 -23.75
N GLU A 228 11.79 10.57 -24.96
CA GLU A 228 11.21 11.14 -26.18
C GLU A 228 9.69 10.93 -26.23
N LEU A 229 9.23 9.73 -25.90
CA LEU A 229 7.81 9.40 -25.82
C LEU A 229 7.07 10.31 -24.83
N GLY A 230 7.64 10.50 -23.64
CA GLY A 230 7.08 11.34 -22.59
C GLY A 230 6.95 12.81 -23.03
N VAL A 231 7.99 13.35 -23.70
CA VAL A 231 7.96 14.71 -24.26
C VAL A 231 6.88 14.86 -25.34
N LYS A 232 6.74 13.87 -26.23
CA LYS A 232 5.71 13.86 -27.29
C LYS A 232 4.30 13.75 -26.73
N THR A 233 4.11 12.92 -25.73
CA THR A 233 2.81 12.66 -25.09
C THR A 233 2.38 13.80 -24.16
N GLY A 234 3.33 14.34 -23.41
CA GLY A 234 3.09 15.38 -22.42
C GLY A 234 2.49 14.84 -21.12
N ILE A 235 2.74 15.57 -20.01
CA ILE A 235 2.32 15.14 -18.68
C ILE A 235 0.80 15.12 -18.52
N ASP A 236 0.08 16.01 -19.20
CA ASP A 236 -1.36 16.12 -19.02
C ASP A 236 -2.07 14.82 -19.48
N LEU A 237 -1.68 14.30 -20.66
CA LEU A 237 -2.21 13.04 -21.18
C LEU A 237 -1.73 11.83 -20.36
N LEU A 238 -0.45 11.79 -19.97
CA LEU A 238 0.08 10.73 -19.11
C LEU A 238 -0.65 10.69 -17.76
N SER A 239 -0.93 11.85 -17.17
CA SER A 239 -1.63 11.97 -15.90
C SER A 239 -3.11 11.58 -16.01
N GLU A 240 -3.80 12.00 -17.06
CA GLU A 240 -5.19 11.66 -17.31
C GLU A 240 -5.38 10.13 -17.40
N TYR A 241 -4.64 9.49 -18.30
CA TYR A 241 -4.74 8.04 -18.47
C TYR A 241 -4.17 7.25 -17.29
N GLY A 242 -3.08 7.73 -16.68
CA GLY A 242 -2.55 7.11 -15.46
C GLY A 242 -3.57 7.07 -14.34
N SER A 243 -4.38 8.11 -14.22
CA SER A 243 -5.49 8.15 -13.26
C SER A 243 -6.61 7.16 -13.61
N GLN A 244 -6.86 6.88 -14.89
CA GLN A 244 -7.81 5.84 -15.32
C GLN A 244 -7.33 4.43 -14.97
N PHE A 245 -6.01 4.20 -14.87
CA PHE A 245 -5.42 2.98 -14.34
C PHE A 245 -5.40 2.93 -12.79
N GLY A 246 -6.00 3.93 -12.13
CA GLY A 246 -6.08 4.00 -10.67
C GLY A 246 -4.87 4.62 -9.98
N LEU A 247 -3.85 5.10 -10.73
CA LEU A 247 -2.69 5.75 -10.12
C LEU A 247 -3.11 7.07 -9.44
N GLY A 248 -2.62 7.29 -8.23
CA GLY A 248 -2.94 8.48 -7.45
C GLY A 248 -4.25 8.40 -6.66
N ALA A 249 -5.00 7.31 -6.77
CA ALA A 249 -6.23 7.05 -6.03
C ALA A 249 -6.06 5.97 -4.96
N ARG A 250 -6.98 5.92 -4.00
CA ARG A 250 -7.11 4.76 -3.10
C ARG A 250 -7.79 3.62 -3.84
N THR A 251 -7.36 2.40 -3.55
CA THR A 251 -7.91 1.19 -4.19
C THR A 251 -9.27 0.79 -3.60
N GLY A 252 -9.55 1.22 -2.37
CA GLY A 252 -10.73 0.82 -1.61
C GLY A 252 -10.54 -0.52 -0.88
N ILE A 253 -9.28 -0.95 -0.70
CA ILE A 253 -8.99 -2.13 0.11
C ILE A 253 -9.62 -2.00 1.50
N ASP A 254 -10.14 -3.09 2.02
CA ASP A 254 -10.80 -3.21 3.32
C ASP A 254 -9.80 -3.15 4.50
N MET A 255 -8.94 -2.14 4.47
CA MET A 255 -7.94 -1.88 5.50
C MET A 255 -7.83 -0.38 5.83
N PRO A 256 -7.69 -0.02 7.12
CA PRO A 256 -7.54 1.37 7.50
C PRO A 256 -6.14 1.89 7.18
N GLY A 257 -6.07 3.16 6.77
CA GLY A 257 -4.79 3.86 6.63
C GLY A 257 -4.12 3.75 5.27
N GLU A 258 -4.80 3.20 4.26
CA GLU A 258 -4.34 3.24 2.87
C GLU A 258 -3.99 4.67 2.45
N ARG A 259 -2.83 4.85 1.85
CA ARG A 259 -2.45 6.11 1.20
C ARG A 259 -2.63 5.99 -0.30
N PRO A 260 -3.25 7.01 -0.94
CA PRO A 260 -3.25 7.06 -2.39
C PRO A 260 -1.80 7.17 -2.90
N GLY A 261 -1.55 6.63 -4.07
CA GLY A 261 -0.31 6.91 -4.78
C GLY A 261 -0.22 8.38 -5.21
N ILE A 262 0.85 8.72 -5.90
CA ILE A 262 1.01 10.04 -6.51
C ILE A 262 1.09 9.83 -8.02
N MET A 263 0.07 10.30 -8.75
CA MET A 263 0.18 10.47 -10.20
C MET A 263 0.67 11.91 -10.46
N PRO A 264 1.92 12.10 -10.93
CA PRO A 264 2.46 13.41 -11.19
C PRO A 264 1.62 14.18 -12.22
N SER A 265 1.34 15.45 -11.91
CA SER A 265 0.61 16.36 -12.81
C SER A 265 1.01 17.81 -12.53
N ARG A 266 0.64 18.73 -13.43
CA ARG A 266 0.82 20.18 -13.20
C ARG A 266 0.12 20.63 -11.93
N ALA A 267 -1.11 20.18 -11.71
CA ALA A 267 -1.90 20.54 -10.53
C ALA A 267 -1.27 19.99 -9.25
N TRP A 268 -0.84 18.72 -9.28
CA TRP A 268 -0.16 18.11 -8.12
C TRP A 268 1.11 18.86 -7.76
N LYS A 269 2.00 19.14 -8.73
CA LYS A 269 3.26 19.82 -8.44
C LYS A 269 3.03 21.23 -7.89
N LYS A 270 2.07 21.95 -8.45
CA LYS A 270 1.71 23.28 -7.94
C LYS A 270 1.13 23.23 -6.52
N GLY A 271 0.27 22.27 -6.24
CA GLY A 271 -0.34 22.10 -4.92
C GLY A 271 0.62 21.60 -3.85
N ALA A 272 1.46 20.60 -4.18
CA ALA A 272 2.37 19.98 -3.23
C ALA A 272 3.68 20.77 -3.00
N HIS A 273 4.20 21.46 -4.04
CA HIS A 273 5.50 22.13 -4.02
C HIS A 273 5.45 23.61 -4.30
N GLY A 274 4.29 24.19 -4.66
CA GLY A 274 4.17 25.59 -5.04
C GLY A 274 4.88 25.96 -6.36
N GLN A 275 5.30 24.97 -7.16
CA GLN A 275 6.14 25.16 -8.35
C GLN A 275 5.38 24.85 -9.64
N SER A 276 5.79 25.53 -10.72
CA SER A 276 5.31 25.20 -12.07
C SER A 276 5.91 23.88 -12.55
N TRP A 277 5.20 23.23 -13.46
CA TRP A 277 5.68 22.03 -14.15
C TRP A 277 6.62 22.40 -15.30
N PHE A 278 7.73 21.70 -15.41
CA PHE A 278 8.72 21.86 -16.49
C PHE A 278 8.84 20.60 -17.33
N ASN A 279 9.35 20.71 -18.55
CA ASN A 279 9.57 19.55 -19.42
C ASN A 279 10.51 18.49 -18.80
N GLY A 280 11.49 18.93 -18.00
CA GLY A 280 12.35 18.01 -17.24
C GLY A 280 11.59 17.12 -16.27
N ASP A 281 10.50 17.61 -15.69
CA ASP A 281 9.62 16.78 -14.82
C ASP A 281 8.92 15.71 -15.63
N THR A 282 8.45 16.03 -16.86
CA THR A 282 7.85 15.05 -17.76
C THR A 282 8.84 13.97 -18.16
N ILE A 283 10.09 14.35 -18.47
CA ILE A 283 11.16 13.42 -18.84
C ILE A 283 11.40 12.42 -17.70
N ASN A 284 11.52 12.89 -16.46
CA ASN A 284 11.68 12.00 -15.30
C ASN A 284 10.44 11.14 -15.04
N ALA A 285 9.24 11.74 -15.08
CA ALA A 285 7.98 11.02 -14.88
C ALA A 285 7.79 9.90 -15.93
N SER A 286 8.27 10.10 -17.17
CA SER A 286 8.12 9.11 -18.26
C SER A 286 8.86 7.79 -18.02
N ILE A 287 9.78 7.75 -17.07
CA ILE A 287 10.47 6.53 -16.63
C ILE A 287 10.14 6.16 -15.18
N GLY A 288 9.11 6.76 -14.60
CA GLY A 288 8.61 6.45 -13.26
C GLY A 288 9.44 7.01 -12.12
N GLN A 289 10.12 8.16 -12.31
CA GLN A 289 10.92 8.85 -11.30
C GLN A 289 10.37 10.24 -10.98
#